data_fadc5b9d2aa50008e07e375dd10f6ec3
#
_entry.id   fadc5b9d2aa50008e07e375dd10f6ec3
#
_cell.length_a   1.000
_cell.length_b   1.000
_cell.length_c   1.000
_cell.angle_alpha   90.00
_cell.angle_beta   90.00
_cell.angle_gamma   90.00
#
_symmetry.space_group_name_H-M   'P 1'
#
loop_
_entity.id
_entity.type
_entity.pdbx_description
1 polymer ?
#
loop_
_entity_poly.entity_id
_entity_poly.type
_entity_poly.pdbx_seq_one_letter_code
_entity_poly.pdbx_strand_id
1 'polypeptide(L)'
;MNDYLNDLPQLDAELFRVPDGARLRPAALSTHAPRFLLLYGSLRERSFSRLLVEEAARLLAAMGAEVRVFNPSGLPLPDDAPDSHPKVVELRELVMWSEGMVWCSPERHGAMTGIMKAQIDWIPLSAGAVRPTQGKTLAVMQVSGGSQSFNAVNQLRVLGRWMRMLTIPNQSSVAKAFMEFDEAGRMKPSAYFDRVVDVMEELMKFTLLTRDVGPYLVDRYSERKESAQALSQRANQRSI
;
A
#
# COMPACT_ATOMS: atom_id res chain seq x y z
N MET A 1 0.38 -6.93 39.93
CA MET A 1 1.12 -7.67 38.87
C MET A 1 0.15 -8.70 38.34
N ASN A 2 0.05 -8.87 37.06
CA ASN A 2 -1.07 -9.61 36.46
C ASN A 2 -0.82 -11.12 36.62
N ASP A 3 -1.55 -11.83 37.51
CA ASP A 3 -1.35 -13.26 37.80
C ASP A 3 -1.43 -14.16 36.56
N TYR A 4 -2.07 -13.67 35.47
CA TYR A 4 -2.13 -14.38 34.19
C TYR A 4 -0.76 -14.54 33.49
N LEU A 5 0.27 -13.75 33.84
CA LEU A 5 1.60 -13.89 33.26
C LEU A 5 2.30 -15.19 33.74
N ASN A 6 1.93 -15.66 34.94
CA ASN A 6 2.50 -16.90 35.50
C ASN A 6 2.02 -18.14 34.75
N ASP A 7 0.88 -18.05 34.04
CA ASP A 7 0.31 -19.14 33.23
C ASP A 7 0.82 -19.15 31.78
N LEU A 8 1.81 -18.30 31.44
CA LEU A 8 2.38 -18.16 30.10
C LEU A 8 3.88 -18.51 30.06
N PRO A 9 4.25 -19.79 30.30
CA PRO A 9 5.65 -20.20 30.47
C PRO A 9 6.52 -20.00 29.22
N GLN A 10 5.89 -19.82 28.04
CA GLN A 10 6.59 -19.56 26.77
C GLN A 10 6.80 -18.07 26.49
N LEU A 11 6.26 -17.20 27.34
CA LEU A 11 6.36 -15.76 27.17
C LEU A 11 7.66 -15.26 27.81
N ASP A 12 8.45 -14.53 27.05
CA ASP A 12 9.58 -13.78 27.55
C ASP A 12 9.07 -12.47 28.20
N ALA A 13 9.05 -12.44 29.53
CA ALA A 13 8.48 -11.35 30.31
C ALA A 13 9.25 -10.02 30.12
N GLU A 14 10.56 -10.05 29.80
CA GLU A 14 11.36 -8.85 29.59
C GLU A 14 11.02 -8.18 28.24
N LEU A 15 10.64 -8.99 27.25
CA LEU A 15 10.28 -8.53 25.92
C LEU A 15 8.77 -8.29 25.74
N PHE A 16 7.94 -8.85 26.63
CA PHE A 16 6.51 -8.64 26.56
C PHE A 16 6.14 -7.22 27.01
N ARG A 17 5.32 -6.55 26.23
CA ARG A 17 4.81 -5.20 26.52
C ARG A 17 3.31 -5.18 26.37
N VAL A 18 2.62 -4.85 27.43
CA VAL A 18 1.18 -4.56 27.38
C VAL A 18 0.99 -3.30 26.55
N PRO A 19 0.08 -3.31 25.55
CA PRO A 19 -0.19 -2.10 24.77
C PRO A 19 -0.63 -0.94 25.65
N ASP A 20 0.00 0.21 25.44
CA ASP A 20 -0.28 1.46 26.18
C ASP A 20 -1.12 2.40 25.29
N GLY A 21 -2.36 2.64 25.70
CA GLY A 21 -3.27 3.54 24.99
C GLY A 21 -2.80 5.00 24.95
N ALA A 22 -1.97 5.44 25.90
CA ALA A 22 -1.42 6.79 25.86
C ALA A 22 -0.45 6.99 24.68
N ARG A 23 0.26 5.93 24.27
CA ARG A 23 1.17 5.95 23.11
C ARG A 23 0.45 6.03 21.77
N LEU A 24 -0.86 5.82 21.74
CA LEU A 24 -1.70 6.05 20.55
C LEU A 24 -2.11 7.52 20.39
N ARG A 25 -1.66 8.39 21.32
CA ARG A 25 -1.85 9.83 21.24
C ARG A 25 -0.47 10.48 21.06
N PRO A 26 -0.07 10.84 19.83
CA PRO A 26 1.24 11.41 19.59
C PRO A 26 1.36 12.76 20.34
N ALA A 27 2.54 13.02 20.91
CA ALA A 27 2.82 14.28 21.61
C ALA A 27 2.85 15.49 20.65
N ALA A 28 3.17 15.23 19.36
CA ALA A 28 3.13 16.21 18.29
C ALA A 28 2.63 15.56 17.01
N LEU A 29 1.83 16.28 16.24
CA LEU A 29 1.37 15.84 14.92
C LEU A 29 2.37 16.28 13.85
N SER A 30 2.54 15.47 12.83
CA SER A 30 3.30 15.84 11.63
C SER A 30 2.73 17.10 10.99
N THR A 31 3.60 18.07 10.68
CA THR A 31 3.21 19.36 10.08
C THR A 31 3.25 19.36 8.55
N HIS A 32 3.91 18.37 7.94
CA HIS A 32 3.93 18.23 6.49
C HIS A 32 2.63 17.62 5.95
N ALA A 33 2.32 17.91 4.68
CA ALA A 33 1.20 17.29 3.97
C ALA A 33 1.31 15.77 3.96
N PRO A 34 0.21 15.00 4.10
CA PRO A 34 0.23 13.55 3.95
C PRO A 34 0.78 13.13 2.58
N ARG A 35 1.60 12.07 2.53
CA ARG A 35 2.33 11.65 1.33
C ARG A 35 1.80 10.35 0.78
N PHE A 36 1.33 10.37 -0.47
CA PHE A 36 0.75 9.20 -1.11
C PHE A 36 1.50 8.81 -2.38
N LEU A 37 1.83 7.52 -2.48
CA LEU A 37 2.33 6.88 -3.69
C LEU A 37 1.20 6.10 -4.36
N LEU A 38 0.98 6.36 -5.65
CA LEU A 38 -0.03 5.69 -6.45
C LEU A 38 0.61 4.82 -7.52
N LEU A 39 0.19 3.54 -7.60
CA LEU A 39 0.66 2.56 -8.57
C LEU A 39 -0.48 2.11 -9.48
N TYR A 40 -0.18 1.92 -10.77
CA TYR A 40 -1.13 1.39 -11.74
C TYR A 40 -0.55 0.23 -12.57
N GLY A 41 -1.40 -0.72 -12.96
CA GLY A 41 -0.99 -2.00 -13.52
C GLY A 41 -1.11 -2.10 -15.05
N SER A 42 -0.78 -1.06 -15.83
CA SER A 42 -0.90 -1.13 -17.30
C SER A 42 0.10 -0.23 -18.00
N LEU A 43 0.65 -0.71 -19.13
CA LEU A 43 1.52 0.07 -20.03
C LEU A 43 0.82 0.53 -21.32
N ARG A 44 -0.51 0.35 -21.41
CA ARG A 44 -1.27 0.82 -22.57
C ARG A 44 -1.28 2.34 -22.60
N GLU A 45 -1.20 2.94 -23.79
CA GLU A 45 -1.27 4.39 -23.99
C GLU A 45 -2.54 4.97 -23.33
N ARG A 46 -3.72 4.45 -23.68
CA ARG A 46 -4.98 4.75 -22.98
C ARG A 46 -5.24 3.69 -21.90
N SER A 47 -4.60 3.85 -20.76
CA SER A 47 -4.73 2.94 -19.61
C SER A 47 -5.80 3.42 -18.64
N PHE A 48 -6.92 2.72 -18.54
CA PHE A 48 -8.00 3.08 -17.60
C PHE A 48 -7.56 2.95 -16.13
N SER A 49 -6.65 2.05 -15.79
CA SER A 49 -6.08 2.00 -14.44
C SER A 49 -5.21 3.21 -14.13
N ARG A 50 -4.47 3.75 -15.12
CA ARG A 50 -3.75 5.02 -14.97
C ARG A 50 -4.73 6.18 -14.80
N LEU A 51 -5.74 6.29 -15.67
CA LEU A 51 -6.74 7.36 -15.59
C LEU A 51 -7.47 7.36 -14.23
N LEU A 52 -7.80 6.17 -13.69
CA LEU A 52 -8.41 6.05 -12.37
C LEU A 52 -7.45 6.49 -11.25
N VAL A 53 -6.18 6.12 -11.35
CA VAL A 53 -5.14 6.59 -10.41
C VAL A 53 -4.93 8.10 -10.50
N GLU A 54 -4.95 8.67 -11.69
CA GLU A 54 -4.85 10.13 -11.88
C GLU A 54 -6.06 10.87 -11.28
N GLU A 55 -7.27 10.30 -11.34
CA GLU A 55 -8.44 10.86 -10.67
C GLU A 55 -8.30 10.78 -9.14
N ALA A 56 -7.87 9.63 -8.62
CA ALA A 56 -7.56 9.48 -7.19
C ALA A 56 -6.48 10.48 -6.72
N ALA A 57 -5.45 10.70 -7.55
CA ALA A 57 -4.39 11.67 -7.26
C ALA A 57 -4.93 13.10 -7.14
N ARG A 58 -5.83 13.50 -8.04
CA ARG A 58 -6.48 14.83 -8.00
C ARG A 58 -7.31 14.99 -6.72
N LEU A 59 -8.07 13.95 -6.33
CA LEU A 59 -8.87 13.97 -5.10
C LEU A 59 -7.99 14.11 -3.87
N LEU A 60 -6.92 13.31 -3.75
CA LEU A 60 -5.99 13.41 -2.64
C LEU A 60 -5.27 14.77 -2.58
N ALA A 61 -4.85 15.31 -3.74
CA ALA A 61 -4.25 16.63 -3.82
C ALA A 61 -5.24 17.75 -3.42
N ALA A 62 -6.51 17.65 -3.83
CA ALA A 62 -7.57 18.58 -3.41
C ALA A 62 -7.82 18.53 -1.89
N MET A 63 -7.56 17.39 -1.24
CA MET A 63 -7.60 17.23 0.21
C MET A 63 -6.31 17.69 0.92
N GLY A 64 -5.35 18.25 0.19
CA GLY A 64 -4.10 18.79 0.76
C GLY A 64 -2.95 17.81 0.88
N ALA A 65 -2.99 16.67 0.18
CA ALA A 65 -1.91 15.70 0.17
C ALA A 65 -0.81 16.03 -0.84
N GLU A 66 0.42 15.61 -0.56
CA GLU A 66 1.49 15.47 -1.55
C GLU A 66 1.36 14.09 -2.22
N VAL A 67 1.25 14.07 -3.55
CA VAL A 67 0.93 12.86 -4.32
C VAL A 67 1.98 12.60 -5.38
N ARG A 68 2.43 11.37 -5.50
CA ARG A 68 3.31 10.89 -6.58
C ARG A 68 2.74 9.66 -7.24
N VAL A 69 2.71 9.66 -8.56
CA VAL A 69 2.28 8.52 -9.38
C VAL A 69 3.52 7.89 -10.02
N PHE A 70 3.75 6.62 -9.74
CA PHE A 70 4.87 5.89 -10.34
C PHE A 70 4.48 5.41 -11.74
N ASN A 71 5.33 5.69 -12.73
CA ASN A 71 5.19 5.15 -14.08
C ASN A 71 5.93 3.80 -14.19
N PRO A 72 5.21 2.66 -14.36
CA PRO A 72 5.84 1.34 -14.45
C PRO A 72 6.57 1.08 -15.78
N SER A 73 6.55 2.01 -16.73
CA SER A 73 7.29 1.85 -18.00
C SER A 73 8.79 1.74 -17.74
N GLY A 74 9.44 0.73 -18.32
CA GLY A 74 10.85 0.47 -18.13
C GLY A 74 11.22 -0.21 -16.81
N LEU A 75 10.25 -0.57 -15.96
CA LEU A 75 10.52 -1.41 -14.80
C LEU A 75 10.75 -2.85 -15.29
N PRO A 76 11.94 -3.46 -15.02
CA PRO A 76 12.20 -4.84 -15.40
C PRO A 76 11.33 -5.83 -14.59
N LEU A 77 11.23 -7.05 -15.06
CA LEU A 77 10.68 -8.13 -14.23
C LEU A 77 11.63 -8.42 -13.05
N PRO A 78 11.10 -8.82 -11.90
CA PRO A 78 11.92 -9.35 -10.80
C PRO A 78 12.83 -10.48 -11.33
N ASP A 79 14.06 -10.50 -10.85
CA ASP A 79 15.14 -11.42 -11.24
C ASP A 79 15.79 -11.17 -12.63
N ASP A 80 15.22 -10.32 -13.48
CA ASP A 80 15.82 -9.95 -14.78
C ASP A 80 16.82 -8.78 -14.70
N ALA A 81 16.91 -8.11 -13.55
CA ALA A 81 17.77 -6.97 -13.33
C ALA A 81 18.27 -6.89 -11.88
N PRO A 82 19.39 -6.18 -11.64
CA PRO A 82 19.87 -5.96 -10.28
C PRO A 82 18.98 -4.95 -9.54
N ASP A 83 19.04 -5.01 -8.21
CA ASP A 83 18.36 -4.07 -7.30
C ASP A 83 18.75 -2.59 -7.53
N SER A 84 19.93 -2.36 -8.16
CA SER A 84 20.44 -1.03 -8.53
C SER A 84 19.85 -0.48 -9.83
N HIS A 85 18.96 -1.21 -10.51
CA HIS A 85 18.33 -0.70 -11.73
C HIS A 85 17.57 0.61 -11.45
N PRO A 86 17.75 1.68 -12.26
CA PRO A 86 17.21 3.02 -11.93
C PRO A 86 15.71 3.04 -11.63
N LYS A 87 14.91 2.27 -12.39
CA LYS A 87 13.45 2.20 -12.14
C LYS A 87 13.08 1.45 -10.86
N VAL A 88 13.92 0.52 -10.41
CA VAL A 88 13.75 -0.18 -9.14
C VAL A 88 14.08 0.75 -7.99
N VAL A 89 15.18 1.48 -8.10
CA VAL A 89 15.59 2.49 -7.10
C VAL A 89 14.51 3.57 -6.96
N GLU A 90 14.04 4.14 -8.08
CA GLU A 90 12.94 5.13 -8.11
C GLU A 90 11.70 4.61 -7.35
N LEU A 91 11.26 3.39 -7.67
CA LEU A 91 10.09 2.80 -6.99
C LEU A 91 10.32 2.67 -5.49
N ARG A 92 11.47 2.13 -5.07
CA ARG A 92 11.80 1.92 -3.66
C ARG A 92 11.91 3.23 -2.87
N GLU A 93 12.52 4.26 -3.48
CA GLU A 93 12.59 5.60 -2.86
C GLU A 93 11.19 6.21 -2.68
N LEU A 94 10.31 6.08 -3.68
CA LEU A 94 8.92 6.53 -3.58
C LEU A 94 8.14 5.78 -2.52
N VAL A 95 8.35 4.47 -2.41
CA VAL A 95 7.75 3.66 -1.33
C VAL A 95 8.22 4.12 0.03
N MET A 96 9.52 4.38 0.20
CA MET A 96 10.06 4.89 1.48
C MET A 96 9.50 6.27 1.83
N TRP A 97 9.38 7.15 0.84
CA TRP A 97 8.85 8.51 1.00
C TRP A 97 7.37 8.54 1.41
N SER A 98 6.55 7.59 0.94
CA SER A 98 5.10 7.60 1.14
C SER A 98 4.69 7.23 2.57
N GLU A 99 3.53 7.72 3.02
CA GLU A 99 2.84 7.34 4.27
C GLU A 99 1.62 6.45 3.99
N GLY A 100 1.03 6.59 2.80
CA GLY A 100 -0.04 5.75 2.29
C GLY A 100 0.15 5.45 0.80
N MET A 101 -0.55 4.43 0.31
CA MET A 101 -0.47 4.01 -1.08
C MET A 101 -1.86 3.75 -1.67
N VAL A 102 -1.95 3.90 -2.99
CA VAL A 102 -3.10 3.43 -3.78
C VAL A 102 -2.58 2.44 -4.82
N TRP A 103 -3.14 1.25 -4.86
CA TRP A 103 -2.83 0.24 -5.87
C TRP A 103 -4.04 0.01 -6.77
N CYS A 104 -3.88 0.26 -8.07
CA CYS A 104 -4.93 0.09 -9.07
C CYS A 104 -4.49 -0.86 -10.19
N SER A 105 -5.13 -2.01 -10.30
CA SER A 105 -4.86 -2.97 -11.37
C SER A 105 -6.03 -3.09 -12.34
N PRO A 106 -5.78 -3.20 -13.65
CA PRO A 106 -6.77 -3.83 -14.51
C PRO A 106 -6.98 -5.27 -14.07
N GLU A 107 -8.23 -5.75 -14.17
CA GLU A 107 -8.48 -7.18 -14.09
C GLU A 107 -8.21 -7.82 -15.45
N ARG A 108 -7.35 -8.84 -15.47
CA ARG A 108 -7.07 -9.65 -16.65
C ARG A 108 -7.17 -11.13 -16.30
N HIS A 109 -8.07 -11.85 -16.96
CA HIS A 109 -8.31 -13.27 -16.69
C HIS A 109 -8.59 -13.57 -15.20
N GLY A 110 -9.42 -12.73 -14.57
CA GLY A 110 -9.80 -12.91 -13.17
C GLY A 110 -8.68 -12.57 -12.15
N ALA A 111 -7.61 -11.87 -12.56
CA ALA A 111 -6.47 -11.57 -11.71
C ALA A 111 -5.95 -10.15 -11.92
N MET A 112 -5.10 -9.68 -10.98
CA MET A 112 -4.29 -8.50 -11.23
C MET A 112 -3.32 -8.75 -12.39
N THR A 113 -2.83 -7.69 -13.02
CA THR A 113 -1.85 -7.81 -14.10
C THR A 113 -0.44 -8.13 -13.59
N GLY A 114 0.37 -8.78 -14.44
CA GLY A 114 1.80 -8.99 -14.16
C GLY A 114 2.55 -7.69 -13.94
N ILE A 115 2.16 -6.58 -14.62
CA ILE A 115 2.74 -5.25 -14.42
C ILE A 115 2.49 -4.74 -13.00
N MET A 116 1.30 -4.96 -12.45
CA MET A 116 1.02 -4.59 -11.06
C MET A 116 1.81 -5.46 -10.09
N LYS A 117 1.83 -6.77 -10.34
CA LYS A 117 2.56 -7.72 -9.49
C LYS A 117 4.06 -7.45 -9.48
N ALA A 118 4.68 -7.16 -10.64
CA ALA A 118 6.10 -6.84 -10.74
C ALA A 118 6.48 -5.62 -9.88
N GLN A 119 5.66 -4.56 -9.85
CA GLN A 119 5.90 -3.40 -8.99
C GLN A 119 5.96 -3.82 -7.51
N ILE A 120 5.01 -4.66 -7.07
CA ILE A 120 4.94 -5.11 -5.67
C ILE A 120 6.12 -6.03 -5.35
N ASP A 121 6.53 -6.90 -6.28
CA ASP A 121 7.64 -7.83 -6.08
C ASP A 121 9.00 -7.14 -5.98
N TRP A 122 9.15 -5.96 -6.57
CA TRP A 122 10.36 -5.14 -6.42
C TRP A 122 10.45 -4.42 -5.06
N ILE A 123 9.37 -4.39 -4.27
CA ILE A 123 9.38 -3.79 -2.93
C ILE A 123 9.85 -4.85 -1.93
N PRO A 124 11.03 -4.70 -1.29
CA PRO A 124 11.51 -5.70 -0.35
C PRO A 124 10.64 -5.74 0.91
N LEU A 125 10.50 -6.91 1.52
CA LEU A 125 9.81 -7.05 2.81
C LEU A 125 10.58 -6.40 3.96
N SER A 126 11.91 -6.32 3.83
CA SER A 126 12.77 -5.60 4.76
C SER A 126 14.00 -5.06 4.05
N ALA A 127 14.39 -3.83 4.40
CA ALA A 127 15.64 -3.20 4.01
C ALA A 127 16.41 -2.85 5.30
N GLY A 128 17.30 -3.75 5.72
CA GLY A 128 17.93 -3.68 7.04
C GLY A 128 16.89 -3.81 8.16
N ALA A 129 16.83 -2.83 9.06
CA ALA A 129 15.86 -2.78 10.15
C ALA A 129 14.47 -2.27 9.72
N VAL A 130 14.35 -1.73 8.50
CA VAL A 130 13.12 -1.06 8.03
C VAL A 130 12.32 -2.01 7.14
N ARG A 131 11.02 -2.09 7.38
CA ARG A 131 10.04 -2.71 6.48
C ARG A 131 9.33 -1.62 5.71
N PRO A 132 9.61 -1.44 4.41
CA PRO A 132 9.22 -0.25 3.65
C PRO A 132 7.73 0.06 3.62
N THR A 133 6.87 -0.97 3.71
CA THR A 133 5.42 -0.84 3.62
C THR A 133 4.68 -1.07 4.95
N GLN A 134 5.37 -1.60 5.96
CA GLN A 134 4.74 -1.98 7.23
C GLN A 134 4.11 -0.76 7.92
N GLY A 135 2.83 -0.89 8.26
CA GLY A 135 2.08 0.16 8.97
C GLY A 135 1.61 1.32 8.10
N LYS A 136 1.98 1.37 6.82
CA LYS A 136 1.42 2.34 5.87
C LYS A 136 0.01 1.96 5.47
N THR A 137 -0.82 2.95 5.20
CA THR A 137 -2.19 2.73 4.73
C THR A 137 -2.23 2.34 3.26
N LEU A 138 -3.23 1.57 2.86
CA LEU A 138 -3.41 1.11 1.49
C LEU A 138 -4.87 1.18 1.08
N ALA A 139 -5.16 1.84 -0.05
CA ALA A 139 -6.40 1.69 -0.80
C ALA A 139 -6.16 0.80 -2.03
N VAL A 140 -7.13 -0.05 -2.35
CA VAL A 140 -7.07 -0.92 -3.52
C VAL A 140 -8.22 -0.63 -4.48
N MET A 141 -7.89 -0.58 -5.77
CA MET A 141 -8.83 -0.30 -6.85
C MET A 141 -8.59 -1.23 -8.03
N GLN A 142 -9.62 -1.47 -8.83
CA GLN A 142 -9.49 -2.17 -10.10
C GLN A 142 -10.37 -1.55 -11.19
N VAL A 143 -10.01 -1.83 -12.43
CA VAL A 143 -10.82 -1.57 -13.61
C VAL A 143 -11.02 -2.85 -14.41
N SER A 144 -12.20 -3.04 -15.02
CA SER A 144 -12.47 -4.15 -15.91
C SER A 144 -13.15 -3.68 -17.20
N GLY A 145 -13.00 -4.44 -18.27
CA GLY A 145 -13.69 -4.21 -19.54
C GLY A 145 -15.08 -4.85 -19.60
N GLY A 146 -15.35 -5.81 -18.73
CA GLY A 146 -16.61 -6.55 -18.67
C GLY A 146 -17.52 -6.10 -17.53
N SER A 147 -18.32 -7.04 -17.03
CA SER A 147 -19.14 -6.85 -15.84
C SER A 147 -18.31 -6.57 -14.61
N GLN A 148 -18.95 -6.06 -13.56
CA GLN A 148 -18.27 -5.82 -12.31
C GLN A 148 -17.71 -7.12 -11.70
N SER A 149 -16.47 -7.05 -11.26
CA SER A 149 -15.75 -8.09 -10.56
C SER A 149 -14.96 -7.48 -9.41
N PHE A 150 -14.54 -8.31 -8.46
CA PHE A 150 -13.70 -7.91 -7.32
C PHE A 150 -12.43 -8.78 -7.20
N ASN A 151 -12.13 -9.58 -8.21
CA ASN A 151 -11.02 -10.54 -8.14
C ASN A 151 -9.66 -9.86 -7.96
N ALA A 152 -9.36 -8.81 -8.75
CA ALA A 152 -8.08 -8.11 -8.65
C ALA A 152 -7.95 -7.36 -7.31
N VAL A 153 -8.98 -6.65 -6.83
CA VAL A 153 -8.92 -5.99 -5.52
C VAL A 153 -8.79 -6.98 -4.37
N ASN A 154 -9.42 -8.15 -4.44
CA ASN A 154 -9.25 -9.19 -3.43
C ASN A 154 -7.80 -9.70 -3.38
N GLN A 155 -7.17 -9.90 -4.54
CA GLN A 155 -5.75 -10.28 -4.61
C GLN A 155 -4.85 -9.15 -4.09
N LEU A 156 -5.12 -7.89 -4.42
CA LEU A 156 -4.39 -6.74 -3.90
C LEU A 156 -4.50 -6.62 -2.37
N ARG A 157 -5.68 -6.96 -1.78
CA ARG A 157 -5.84 -7.03 -0.32
C ARG A 157 -4.97 -8.12 0.30
N VAL A 158 -4.88 -9.29 -0.32
CA VAL A 158 -3.99 -10.37 0.14
C VAL A 158 -2.54 -9.91 0.13
N LEU A 159 -2.10 -9.23 -0.94
CA LEU A 159 -0.74 -8.67 -1.03
C LEU A 159 -0.53 -7.56 0.00
N GLY A 160 -1.48 -6.65 0.19
CA GLY A 160 -1.41 -5.61 1.22
C GLY A 160 -1.17 -6.20 2.62
N ARG A 161 -1.86 -7.29 2.95
CA ARG A 161 -1.61 -8.04 4.19
C ARG A 161 -0.19 -8.62 4.24
N TRP A 162 0.29 -9.24 3.15
CA TRP A 162 1.66 -9.77 3.09
C TRP A 162 2.71 -8.68 3.25
N MET A 163 2.50 -7.53 2.63
CA MET A 163 3.34 -6.35 2.75
C MET A 163 3.14 -5.60 4.08
N ARG A 164 2.29 -6.14 4.99
CA ARG A 164 1.99 -5.61 6.33
C ARG A 164 1.42 -4.20 6.33
N MET A 165 0.66 -3.87 5.30
CA MET A 165 -0.03 -2.58 5.19
C MET A 165 -1.37 -2.60 5.92
N LEU A 166 -1.83 -1.42 6.30
CA LEU A 166 -3.18 -1.17 6.83
C LEU A 166 -4.11 -0.94 5.63
N THR A 167 -4.61 -2.03 5.04
CA THR A 167 -5.55 -1.92 3.91
C THR A 167 -6.90 -1.46 4.42
N ILE A 168 -7.36 -0.28 3.97
CA ILE A 168 -8.64 0.30 4.40
C ILE A 168 -9.82 -0.58 4.00
N PRO A 169 -10.95 -0.54 4.74
CA PRO A 169 -12.13 -1.36 4.43
C PRO A 169 -12.69 -1.12 3.03
N ASN A 170 -12.79 0.14 2.61
CA ASN A 170 -13.41 0.52 1.35
C ASN A 170 -12.49 0.20 0.14
N GLN A 171 -13.12 -0.02 -1.03
CA GLN A 171 -12.42 -0.31 -2.27
C GLN A 171 -13.24 0.15 -3.48
N SER A 172 -12.59 0.33 -4.63
CA SER A 172 -13.28 0.65 -5.88
C SER A 172 -13.07 -0.43 -6.95
N SER A 173 -14.15 -0.79 -7.64
CA SER A 173 -14.11 -1.66 -8.82
C SER A 173 -14.96 -1.05 -9.92
N VAL A 174 -14.32 -0.54 -10.97
CA VAL A 174 -14.96 0.14 -12.10
C VAL A 174 -15.13 -0.83 -13.25
N ALA A 175 -16.37 -1.26 -13.45
CA ALA A 175 -16.76 -2.11 -14.58
C ALA A 175 -16.88 -1.29 -15.87
N LYS A 176 -16.70 -1.92 -17.02
CA LYS A 176 -16.80 -1.28 -18.35
C LYS A 176 -16.09 0.09 -18.39
N ALA A 177 -14.87 0.12 -17.85
CA ALA A 177 -14.11 1.34 -17.59
C ALA A 177 -14.02 2.26 -18.83
N PHE A 178 -14.08 1.71 -20.04
CA PHE A 178 -14.09 2.48 -21.30
C PHE A 178 -15.31 3.41 -21.44
N MET A 179 -16.38 3.19 -20.68
CA MET A 179 -17.58 4.04 -20.66
C MET A 179 -17.50 5.15 -19.61
N GLU A 180 -16.68 4.95 -18.58
CA GLU A 180 -16.59 5.80 -17.38
C GLU A 180 -15.65 7.01 -17.53
N PHE A 181 -14.85 7.05 -18.61
CA PHE A 181 -13.92 8.14 -18.86
C PHE A 181 -14.24 8.83 -20.18
N ASP A 182 -14.13 10.18 -20.19
CA ASP A 182 -14.24 10.99 -21.39
C ASP A 182 -12.95 10.92 -22.26
N GLU A 183 -12.94 11.63 -23.38
CA GLU A 183 -11.79 11.68 -24.30
C GLU A 183 -10.57 12.34 -23.66
N ALA A 184 -10.78 13.30 -22.76
CA ALA A 184 -9.71 13.98 -22.01
C ALA A 184 -9.17 13.10 -20.84
N GLY A 185 -9.71 11.88 -20.64
CA GLY A 185 -9.28 10.97 -19.58
C GLY A 185 -9.83 11.32 -18.20
N ARG A 186 -10.87 12.16 -18.11
CA ARG A 186 -11.54 12.49 -16.85
C ARG A 186 -12.69 11.52 -16.60
N MET A 187 -12.82 11.13 -15.34
CA MET A 187 -13.94 10.26 -14.95
C MET A 187 -15.26 11.03 -15.04
N LYS A 188 -16.27 10.39 -15.65
CA LYS A 188 -17.61 10.97 -15.77
C LYS A 188 -18.36 10.90 -14.43
N PRO A 189 -19.34 11.80 -14.19
CA PRO A 189 -20.23 11.68 -13.04
C PRO A 189 -20.94 10.32 -13.04
N SER A 190 -20.73 9.52 -12.00
CA SER A 190 -21.31 8.19 -11.86
C SER A 190 -21.15 7.69 -10.42
N ALA A 191 -21.89 6.63 -10.07
CA ALA A 191 -21.71 5.95 -8.78
C ALA A 191 -20.30 5.36 -8.61
N TYR A 192 -19.57 5.10 -9.70
CA TYR A 192 -18.17 4.70 -9.63
C TYR A 192 -17.27 5.87 -9.24
N PHE A 193 -17.52 7.07 -9.75
CA PHE A 193 -16.78 8.27 -9.33
C PHE A 193 -17.02 8.56 -7.85
N ASP A 194 -18.27 8.54 -7.40
CA ASP A 194 -18.61 8.75 -5.98
C ASP A 194 -17.88 7.73 -5.09
N ARG A 195 -17.82 6.47 -5.52
CA ARG A 195 -17.06 5.44 -4.81
C ARG A 195 -15.56 5.73 -4.74
N VAL A 196 -14.97 6.33 -5.76
CA VAL A 196 -13.55 6.73 -5.72
C VAL A 196 -13.33 7.86 -4.71
N VAL A 197 -14.27 8.81 -4.64
CA VAL A 197 -14.23 9.86 -3.61
C VAL A 197 -14.28 9.26 -2.20
N ASP A 198 -15.25 8.37 -1.93
CA ASP A 198 -15.37 7.69 -0.63
C ASP A 198 -14.07 6.98 -0.23
N VAL A 199 -13.46 6.26 -1.18
CA VAL A 199 -12.21 5.51 -0.93
C VAL A 199 -11.04 6.44 -0.62
N MET A 200 -10.93 7.56 -1.32
CA MET A 200 -9.84 8.53 -1.08
C MET A 200 -10.03 9.30 0.22
N GLU A 201 -11.26 9.68 0.56
CA GLU A 201 -11.56 10.26 1.88
C GLU A 201 -11.22 9.32 3.03
N GLU A 202 -11.60 8.05 2.91
CA GLU A 202 -11.32 7.03 3.93
C GLU A 202 -9.80 6.80 4.06
N LEU A 203 -9.09 6.68 2.92
CA LEU A 203 -7.63 6.55 2.92
C LEU A 203 -6.95 7.73 3.61
N MET A 204 -7.38 8.95 3.32
CA MET A 204 -6.87 10.17 3.95
C MET A 204 -7.06 10.12 5.47
N LYS A 205 -8.29 9.81 5.93
CA LYS A 205 -8.62 9.73 7.36
C LYS A 205 -7.76 8.69 8.08
N PHE A 206 -7.63 7.48 7.52
CA PHE A 206 -6.80 6.43 8.11
C PHE A 206 -5.31 6.80 8.13
N THR A 207 -4.81 7.46 7.08
CA THR A 207 -3.41 7.90 7.03
C THR A 207 -3.13 8.94 8.10
N LEU A 208 -3.97 9.95 8.23
CA LEU A 208 -3.84 10.97 9.28
C LEU A 208 -3.93 10.39 10.68
N LEU A 209 -4.78 9.36 10.87
CA LEU A 209 -4.93 8.68 12.17
C LEU A 209 -3.68 7.88 12.56
N THR A 210 -2.99 7.27 11.60
CA THR A 210 -1.97 6.25 11.88
C THR A 210 -0.53 6.71 11.66
N ARG A 211 -0.27 7.71 10.83
CA ARG A 211 1.09 8.10 10.43
C ARG A 211 1.99 8.49 11.60
N ASP A 212 1.46 9.21 12.58
CA ASP A 212 2.23 9.74 13.72
C ASP A 212 2.42 8.71 14.85
N VAL A 213 1.71 7.59 14.78
CA VAL A 213 1.83 6.47 15.72
C VAL A 213 2.33 5.19 15.06
N GLY A 214 2.68 5.25 13.76
CA GLY A 214 3.12 4.11 12.95
C GLY A 214 4.20 3.24 13.61
N PRO A 215 5.31 3.79 14.14
CA PRO A 215 6.34 3.00 14.81
C PRO A 215 5.82 2.20 16.01
N TYR A 216 4.84 2.73 16.74
CA TYR A 216 4.23 2.01 17.85
C TYR A 216 3.28 0.91 17.38
N LEU A 217 2.49 1.16 16.33
CA LEU A 217 1.55 0.17 15.78
C LEU A 217 2.27 -1.07 15.23
N VAL A 218 3.51 -0.93 14.77
CA VAL A 218 4.27 -2.02 14.17
C VAL A 218 5.29 -2.66 15.10
N ASP A 219 5.48 -2.14 16.32
CA ASP A 219 6.34 -2.75 17.34
C ASP A 219 5.76 -4.12 17.78
N ARG A 220 6.51 -5.19 17.59
CA ARG A 220 6.04 -6.57 17.78
C ARG A 220 6.95 -7.38 18.68
N TYR A 221 6.34 -8.17 19.54
CA TYR A 221 7.02 -9.07 20.45
C TYR A 221 8.06 -9.97 19.76
N SER A 222 7.69 -10.64 18.67
CA SER A 222 8.59 -11.55 17.96
C SER A 222 9.79 -10.84 17.30
N GLU A 223 9.61 -9.58 16.89
CA GLU A 223 10.67 -8.79 16.22
C GLU A 223 11.63 -8.15 17.24
N ARG A 224 11.21 -7.99 18.48
CA ARG A 224 12.10 -7.57 19.58
C ARG A 224 13.13 -8.65 19.99
N LYS A 225 12.90 -9.91 19.60
CA LYS A 225 13.83 -11.03 19.85
C LYS A 225 14.98 -11.10 18.84
N GLU A 226 14.90 -10.40 17.72
CA GLU A 226 15.82 -10.53 16.59
C GLU A 226 16.66 -9.26 16.41
N SER A 227 17.92 -9.44 15.95
CA SER A 227 18.69 -8.31 15.43
C SER A 227 18.09 -7.82 14.10
N ALA A 228 18.35 -6.55 13.75
CA ALA A 228 17.94 -5.98 12.46
C ALA A 228 18.45 -6.80 11.26
N GLN A 229 19.67 -7.33 11.36
CA GLN A 229 20.26 -8.16 10.33
C GLN A 229 19.55 -9.52 10.21
N ALA A 230 19.30 -10.20 11.31
CA ALA A 230 18.58 -11.48 11.32
C ALA A 230 17.16 -11.32 10.79
N LEU A 231 16.46 -10.24 11.19
CA LEU A 231 15.16 -9.89 10.69
C LEU A 231 15.15 -9.68 9.17
N SER A 232 16.12 -8.93 8.64
CA SER A 232 16.24 -8.67 7.20
C SER A 232 16.53 -9.95 6.41
N GLN A 233 17.45 -10.78 6.88
CA GLN A 233 17.76 -12.06 6.26
C GLN A 233 16.53 -12.96 6.19
N ARG A 234 15.84 -13.15 7.31
CA ARG A 234 14.62 -13.96 7.37
C ARG A 234 13.49 -13.41 6.49
N ALA A 235 13.31 -12.10 6.49
CA ALA A 235 12.21 -11.46 5.75
C ALA A 235 12.40 -11.50 4.23
N ASN A 236 13.65 -11.41 3.77
CA ASN A 236 14.00 -11.38 2.35
C ASN A 236 14.58 -12.73 1.86
N GLN A 237 14.49 -13.79 2.66
CA GLN A 237 14.88 -15.13 2.20
C GLN A 237 14.10 -15.43 0.92
N ARG A 238 14.82 -15.49 -0.19
CA ARG A 238 14.29 -16.04 -1.43
C ARG A 238 14.07 -17.52 -1.19
N SER A 239 12.87 -17.98 -1.47
CA SER A 239 12.60 -19.42 -1.53
C SER A 239 13.55 -20.00 -2.57
N ILE A 240 14.44 -20.86 -2.15
CA ILE A 240 15.31 -21.64 -3.04
C ILE A 240 14.44 -22.63 -3.79
#